data_2a809fccb925b73506351770b5893d10
#
_entry.id   2a809fccb925b73506351770b5893d10
#
_cell.length_a   1.000
_cell.length_b   1.000
_cell.length_c   1.000
_cell.angle_alpha   90.00
_cell.angle_beta   90.00
_cell.angle_gamma   90.00
#
_symmetry.space_group_name_H-M   'P 1'
#
loop_
_entity.id
_entity.type
_entity.pdbx_description
1 polymer ?
#
loop_
_entity_poly.entity_id
_entity_poly.type
_entity_poly.pdbx_seq_one_letter_code
_entity_poly.pdbx_strand_id
1 'polypeptide(L)'
;KQFEIDTLMDLIRSIFRRKAEIRKKYLDSGNAAGKYGSNDEGFIIRFNKVVEENLGNPDFDQQILCRELGMSRAALYNKIKMVTGTGSKEYITRIRIERAKSLIEKGGLSLTEISEMTGFSAPGYFSTAFKNYTGMTPSQYRQGLRKQ
;
A
#
# COMPACT_ATOMS: atom_id res chain seq x y z
N LYS A 1 11.67 12.29 2.08
CA LYS A 1 10.33 12.33 1.47
C LYS A 1 10.34 11.90 0.02
N GLN A 2 11.35 12.28 -0.72
CA GLN A 2 11.53 11.81 -2.10
C GLN A 2 11.64 10.29 -2.14
N PHE A 3 12.32 9.72 -1.17
CA PHE A 3 12.53 8.28 -1.05
C PHE A 3 11.22 7.53 -0.81
N GLU A 4 10.34 8.08 0.03
CA GLU A 4 9.03 7.50 0.32
C GLU A 4 8.11 7.53 -0.89
N ILE A 5 8.14 8.62 -1.63
CA ILE A 5 7.37 8.78 -2.87
C ILE A 5 7.85 7.77 -3.90
N ASP A 6 9.16 7.59 -4.03
CA ASP A 6 9.75 6.65 -4.97
C ASP A 6 9.32 5.20 -4.65
N THR A 7 9.30 4.84 -3.35
CA THR A 7 8.87 3.51 -2.91
C THR A 7 7.40 3.25 -3.28
N LEU A 8 6.53 4.23 -3.03
CA LEU A 8 5.12 4.13 -3.40
C LEU A 8 4.94 4.07 -4.91
N MET A 9 5.69 4.86 -5.65
CA MET A 9 5.63 4.85 -7.11
C MET A 9 6.12 3.52 -7.67
N ASP A 10 7.13 2.91 -7.07
CA ASP A 10 7.61 1.58 -7.47
C ASP A 10 6.53 0.53 -7.25
N LEU A 11 5.81 0.61 -6.12
CA LEU A 11 4.69 -0.29 -5.85
C LEU A 11 3.59 -0.12 -6.91
N ILE A 12 3.24 1.10 -7.23
CA ILE A 12 2.24 1.42 -8.26
C ILE A 12 2.70 0.89 -9.62
N ARG A 13 3.94 1.13 -10.00
CA ARG A 13 4.50 0.65 -11.27
C ARG A 13 4.47 -0.86 -11.36
N SER A 14 4.79 -1.55 -10.26
CA SER A 14 4.75 -3.00 -10.19
C SER A 14 3.34 -3.53 -10.44
N ILE A 15 2.33 -2.90 -9.82
CA ILE A 15 0.93 -3.26 -10.02
C ILE A 15 0.53 -3.08 -11.48
N PHE A 16 0.89 -1.95 -12.09
CA PHE A 16 0.52 -1.65 -13.48
C PHE A 16 1.26 -2.50 -14.48
N ARG A 17 2.51 -2.86 -14.19
CA ARG A 17 3.26 -3.78 -15.04
C ARG A 17 2.58 -5.13 -15.12
N ARG A 18 2.16 -5.67 -13.96
CA ARG A 18 1.45 -6.94 -13.89
C ARG A 18 0.12 -6.86 -14.64
N LYS A 19 -0.58 -5.75 -14.49
CA LYS A 19 -1.86 -5.53 -15.16
C LYS A 19 -1.68 -5.37 -16.68
N ALA A 20 -0.60 -4.75 -17.11
CA ALA A 20 -0.29 -4.59 -18.53
C ALA A 20 -0.06 -5.95 -19.20
N GLU A 21 0.61 -6.88 -18.51
CA GLU A 21 0.81 -8.24 -19.01
C GLU A 21 -0.52 -8.98 -19.18
N ILE A 22 -1.42 -8.86 -18.18
CA ILE A 22 -2.75 -9.46 -18.25
C ILE A 22 -3.55 -8.83 -19.39
N ARG A 23 -3.47 -7.50 -19.51
CA ARG A 23 -4.18 -6.76 -20.57
C ARG A 23 -3.71 -7.19 -21.96
N LYS A 24 -2.41 -7.42 -22.11
CA LYS A 24 -1.84 -7.87 -23.38
C LYS A 24 -2.43 -9.21 -23.83
N LYS A 25 -2.62 -10.12 -22.87
CA LYS A 25 -3.29 -11.40 -23.13
C LYS A 25 -4.72 -11.22 -23.58
N TYR A 26 -5.45 -10.27 -22.97
CA TYR A 26 -6.84 -10.00 -23.31
C TYR A 26 -6.97 -9.30 -24.68
N LEU A 27 -6.04 -8.44 -25.03
CA LEU A 27 -6.03 -7.78 -26.34
C LEU A 27 -5.83 -8.77 -27.48
N ASP A 28 -5.01 -9.79 -27.24
CA ASP A 28 -4.80 -10.86 -28.21
C ASP A 28 -6.07 -11.70 -28.42
N SER A 29 -7.03 -11.65 -27.49
CA SER A 29 -8.32 -12.33 -27.61
C SER A 29 -9.45 -11.41 -28.08
N GLY A 30 -9.16 -10.18 -28.47
CA GLY A 30 -10.13 -9.29 -29.12
C GLY A 30 -11.04 -8.47 -28.20
N ASN A 31 -10.78 -8.43 -26.91
CA ASN A 31 -11.56 -7.62 -25.98
C ASN A 31 -11.00 -6.22 -25.85
N ALA A 32 -11.89 -5.23 -25.92
CA ALA A 32 -11.53 -3.81 -25.83
C ALA A 32 -11.13 -3.45 -24.40
N ALA A 33 -9.90 -3.70 -24.04
CA ALA A 33 -9.35 -3.41 -22.71
C ALA A 33 -8.81 -1.98 -22.59
N GLY A 34 -8.96 -1.15 -23.64
CA GLY A 34 -8.40 0.20 -23.66
C GLY A 34 -9.01 1.19 -22.69
N LYS A 35 -10.14 0.82 -22.06
CA LYS A 35 -10.85 1.72 -21.14
C LYS A 35 -10.37 1.64 -19.69
N TYR A 36 -9.54 0.67 -19.35
CA TYR A 36 -9.22 0.42 -17.93
C TYR A 36 -7.95 1.11 -17.43
N GLY A 37 -7.04 1.49 -18.32
CA GLY A 37 -5.73 1.98 -17.92
C GLY A 37 -5.73 3.26 -17.11
N SER A 38 -6.32 4.34 -17.65
CA SER A 38 -6.26 5.65 -16.99
C SER A 38 -7.18 5.74 -15.78
N ASN A 39 -8.35 5.07 -15.80
CA ASN A 39 -9.26 5.05 -14.66
C ASN A 39 -8.68 4.27 -13.48
N ASP A 40 -8.01 3.16 -13.76
CA ASP A 40 -7.38 2.35 -12.72
C ASP A 40 -6.19 3.07 -12.10
N GLU A 41 -5.41 3.76 -12.92
CA GLU A 41 -4.30 4.59 -12.46
C GLU A 41 -4.79 5.71 -11.55
N GLY A 42 -5.80 6.44 -11.99
CA GLY A 42 -6.40 7.51 -11.20
C GLY A 42 -6.98 6.99 -9.90
N PHE A 43 -7.63 5.83 -9.95
CA PHE A 43 -8.21 5.20 -8.75
C PHE A 43 -7.11 4.85 -7.74
N ILE A 44 -6.04 4.18 -8.17
CA ILE A 44 -4.99 3.75 -7.23
C ILE A 44 -4.23 4.94 -6.64
N ILE A 45 -4.03 5.99 -7.43
CA ILE A 45 -3.39 7.22 -6.96
C ILE A 45 -4.25 7.87 -5.88
N ARG A 46 -5.57 7.97 -6.10
CA ARG A 46 -6.48 8.53 -5.10
C ARG A 46 -6.56 7.66 -3.86
N PHE A 47 -6.59 6.33 -4.04
CA PHE A 47 -6.60 5.39 -2.93
C PHE A 47 -5.36 5.59 -2.05
N ASN A 48 -4.19 5.62 -2.67
CA ASN A 48 -2.92 5.80 -1.95
C ASN A 48 -2.88 7.15 -1.23
N LYS A 49 -3.40 8.20 -1.88
CA LYS A 49 -3.45 9.53 -1.27
C LYS A 49 -4.31 9.55 -0.01
N VAL A 50 -5.49 8.92 -0.06
CA VAL A 50 -6.37 8.86 1.11
C VAL A 50 -5.70 8.08 2.25
N VAL A 51 -5.06 6.96 1.94
CA VAL A 51 -4.36 6.16 2.95
C VAL A 51 -3.20 6.96 3.55
N GLU A 52 -2.42 7.64 2.73
CA GLU A 52 -1.28 8.45 3.20
C GLU A 52 -1.74 9.60 4.11
N GLU A 53 -2.83 10.26 3.77
CA GLU A 53 -3.37 11.35 4.57
C GLU A 53 -3.91 10.87 5.92
N ASN A 54 -4.29 9.61 6.04
CA ASN A 54 -4.87 9.02 7.23
C ASN A 54 -3.97 7.98 7.89
N LEU A 55 -2.72 7.91 7.51
CA LEU A 55 -1.82 6.83 7.91
C LEU A 55 -1.70 6.72 9.43
N GLY A 56 -1.54 7.85 10.11
CA GLY A 56 -1.43 7.89 11.57
C GLY A 56 -2.76 8.00 12.31
N ASN A 57 -3.88 7.97 11.60
CA ASN A 57 -5.21 8.10 12.19
C ASN A 57 -5.69 6.73 12.69
N PRO A 58 -5.83 6.53 14.02
CA PRO A 58 -6.28 5.24 14.55
C PRO A 58 -7.73 4.92 14.20
N ASP A 59 -8.53 5.92 13.85
CA ASP A 59 -9.94 5.75 13.49
C ASP A 59 -10.14 5.52 11.99
N PHE A 60 -9.08 5.49 11.20
CA PHE A 60 -9.19 5.27 9.77
C PHE A 60 -9.68 3.85 9.49
N ASP A 61 -10.76 3.75 8.72
CA ASP A 61 -11.38 2.48 8.38
C ASP A 61 -11.91 2.50 6.95
N GLN A 62 -12.54 1.42 6.54
CA GLN A 62 -13.12 1.27 5.22
C GLN A 62 -14.23 2.29 4.96
N GLN A 63 -14.94 2.70 5.98
CA GLN A 63 -16.03 3.66 5.86
C GLN A 63 -15.49 5.03 5.43
N ILE A 64 -14.41 5.47 6.06
CA ILE A 64 -13.73 6.72 5.68
C ILE A 64 -13.22 6.62 4.25
N LEU A 65 -12.60 5.50 3.90
CA LEU A 65 -12.06 5.27 2.57
C LEU A 65 -13.16 5.33 1.51
N CYS A 66 -14.29 4.66 1.75
CA CYS A 66 -15.44 4.68 0.84
C CYS A 66 -15.98 6.10 0.66
N ARG A 67 -16.09 6.85 1.75
CA ARG A 67 -16.60 8.21 1.72
C ARG A 67 -15.68 9.13 0.91
N GLU A 68 -14.38 9.04 1.16
CA GLU A 68 -13.40 9.88 0.46
C GLU A 68 -13.31 9.55 -1.03
N LEU A 69 -13.50 8.28 -1.40
CA LEU A 69 -13.46 7.85 -2.79
C LEU A 69 -14.82 7.92 -3.48
N GLY A 70 -15.91 8.19 -2.73
CA GLY A 70 -17.23 8.24 -3.28
C GLY A 70 -17.73 6.90 -3.80
N MET A 71 -17.38 5.81 -3.14
CA MET A 71 -17.71 4.44 -3.56
C MET A 71 -18.38 3.66 -2.44
N SER A 72 -19.24 2.71 -2.81
CA SER A 72 -19.78 1.76 -1.87
C SER A 72 -18.70 0.74 -1.47
N ARG A 73 -18.95 -0.01 -0.38
CA ARG A 73 -18.03 -1.06 0.06
C ARG A 73 -17.83 -2.12 -1.01
N ALA A 74 -18.92 -2.53 -1.65
CA ALA A 74 -18.85 -3.56 -2.69
C ALA A 74 -18.05 -3.08 -3.89
N ALA A 75 -18.30 -1.84 -4.33
CA ALA A 75 -17.58 -1.26 -5.46
C ALA A 75 -16.10 -1.10 -5.14
N LEU A 76 -15.77 -0.65 -3.93
CA LEU A 76 -14.39 -0.50 -3.50
C LEU A 76 -13.68 -1.86 -3.46
N TYR A 77 -14.32 -2.87 -2.86
CA TYR A 77 -13.74 -4.21 -2.78
C TYR A 77 -13.45 -4.77 -4.18
N ASN A 78 -14.42 -4.69 -5.07
CA ASN A 78 -14.26 -5.22 -6.43
C ASN A 78 -13.17 -4.47 -7.19
N LYS A 79 -13.13 -3.16 -7.06
CA LYS A 79 -12.15 -2.33 -7.77
C LYS A 79 -10.73 -2.57 -7.28
N ILE A 80 -10.53 -2.57 -5.96
CA ILE A 80 -9.18 -2.78 -5.40
C ILE A 80 -8.68 -4.19 -5.68
N LYS A 81 -9.57 -5.18 -5.58
CA LYS A 81 -9.24 -6.57 -5.88
C LYS A 81 -8.83 -6.73 -7.35
N MET A 82 -9.56 -6.08 -8.25
CA MET A 82 -9.27 -6.14 -9.67
C MET A 82 -7.93 -5.46 -10.00
N VAL A 83 -7.65 -4.31 -9.38
CA VAL A 83 -6.46 -3.52 -9.68
C VAL A 83 -5.20 -4.11 -9.04
N THR A 84 -5.30 -4.53 -7.77
CA THR A 84 -4.12 -4.97 -7.00
C THR A 84 -4.03 -6.47 -6.79
N GLY A 85 -5.12 -7.20 -6.98
CA GLY A 85 -5.19 -8.63 -6.71
C GLY A 85 -5.42 -8.96 -5.24
N THR A 86 -5.48 -7.95 -4.36
CA THR A 86 -5.68 -8.15 -2.92
C THR A 86 -6.85 -7.29 -2.43
N GLY A 87 -7.33 -7.59 -1.22
CA GLY A 87 -8.36 -6.75 -0.59
C GLY A 87 -7.79 -5.43 -0.11
N SER A 88 -8.67 -4.48 0.20
CA SER A 88 -8.27 -3.15 0.64
C SER A 88 -7.47 -3.17 1.94
N LYS A 89 -7.89 -3.99 2.91
CA LYS A 89 -7.21 -4.10 4.20
C LYS A 89 -5.76 -4.55 4.02
N GLU A 90 -5.56 -5.58 3.22
CA GLU A 90 -4.24 -6.12 2.93
C GLU A 90 -3.37 -5.11 2.19
N TYR A 91 -3.95 -4.42 1.22
CA TYR A 91 -3.24 -3.40 0.46
C TYR A 91 -2.85 -2.21 1.33
N ILE A 92 -3.75 -1.77 2.22
CA ILE A 92 -3.45 -0.70 3.19
C ILE A 92 -2.30 -1.11 4.10
N THR A 93 -2.32 -2.36 4.61
CA THR A 93 -1.23 -2.86 5.44
C THR A 93 0.10 -2.80 4.71
N ARG A 94 0.10 -3.15 3.44
CA ARG A 94 1.31 -3.07 2.60
C ARG A 94 1.83 -1.63 2.50
N ILE A 95 0.94 -0.66 2.30
CA ILE A 95 1.33 0.75 2.26
C ILE A 95 1.95 1.16 3.59
N ARG A 96 1.33 0.76 4.70
CA ARG A 96 1.84 1.06 6.04
C ARG A 96 3.22 0.47 6.28
N ILE A 97 3.45 -0.77 5.84
CA ILE A 97 4.76 -1.42 5.98
C ILE A 97 5.81 -0.71 5.13
N GLU A 98 5.48 -0.33 3.90
CA GLU A 98 6.42 0.41 3.04
C GLU A 98 6.79 1.75 3.66
N ARG A 99 5.83 2.44 4.25
CA ARG A 99 6.09 3.68 4.98
C ARG A 99 6.99 3.43 6.19
N ALA A 100 6.72 2.36 6.95
CA ALA A 100 7.53 2.00 8.11
C ALA A 100 8.98 1.70 7.71
N LYS A 101 9.18 0.99 6.62
CA LYS A 101 10.53 0.72 6.10
C LYS A 101 11.28 2.02 5.82
N SER A 102 10.62 2.97 5.16
CA SER A 102 11.22 4.27 4.87
C SER A 102 11.61 5.01 6.14
N LEU A 103 10.75 4.97 7.17
CA LEU A 103 11.01 5.63 8.43
C LEU A 103 12.18 4.98 9.18
N ILE A 104 12.29 3.66 9.12
CA ILE A 104 13.42 2.93 9.73
C ILE A 104 14.73 3.30 9.01
N GLU A 105 14.70 3.33 7.69
CA GLU A 105 15.88 3.68 6.87
C GLU A 105 16.35 5.10 7.12
N LYS A 106 15.41 5.99 7.34
CA LYS A 106 15.69 7.39 7.64
C LYS A 106 16.34 7.58 9.00
N GLY A 107 15.99 6.73 9.96
CA GLY A 107 16.54 6.76 11.31
C GLY A 107 15.92 7.84 12.19
N GLY A 108 16.32 7.87 13.44
CA GLY A 108 15.90 8.91 14.38
C GLY A 108 14.63 8.63 15.16
N LEU A 109 13.91 7.56 14.84
CA LEU A 109 12.66 7.22 15.51
C LEU A 109 12.75 5.83 16.14
N SER A 110 12.07 5.65 17.27
CA SER A 110 11.93 4.33 17.87
C SER A 110 10.94 3.51 17.05
N LEU A 111 11.00 2.19 17.20
CA LEU A 111 10.05 1.30 16.53
C LEU A 111 8.63 1.52 17.02
N THR A 112 8.46 1.86 18.30
CA THR A 112 7.15 2.21 18.85
C THR A 112 6.58 3.46 18.18
N GLU A 113 7.40 4.49 18.02
CA GLU A 113 6.98 5.71 17.32
C GLU A 113 6.60 5.43 15.88
N ILE A 114 7.39 4.61 15.18
CA ILE A 114 7.10 4.23 13.79
C ILE A 114 5.79 3.47 13.70
N SER A 115 5.55 2.53 14.63
CA SER A 115 4.29 1.78 14.71
C SER A 115 3.09 2.73 14.81
N GLU A 116 3.18 3.72 15.70
CA GLU A 116 2.11 4.68 15.90
C GLU A 116 1.92 5.58 14.67
N MET A 117 3.01 6.07 14.10
CA MET A 117 2.97 6.96 12.93
C MET A 117 2.41 6.28 11.70
N THR A 118 2.55 4.97 11.60
CA THR A 118 2.04 4.22 10.46
C THR A 118 0.67 3.59 10.73
N GLY A 119 0.06 3.90 11.88
CA GLY A 119 -1.33 3.56 12.15
C GLY A 119 -1.58 2.15 12.67
N PHE A 120 -0.56 1.48 13.17
CA PHE A 120 -0.75 0.18 13.81
C PHE A 120 -1.25 0.37 15.24
N SER A 121 -2.26 -0.41 15.62
CA SER A 121 -2.91 -0.28 16.94
C SER A 121 -2.04 -0.78 18.08
N ALA A 122 -1.09 -1.68 17.80
CA ALA A 122 -0.20 -2.24 18.82
C ALA A 122 1.15 -2.60 18.21
N PRO A 123 2.25 -2.43 18.97
CA PRO A 123 3.59 -2.79 18.48
C PRO A 123 3.73 -4.26 18.09
N GLY A 124 3.03 -5.16 18.80
CA GLY A 124 3.04 -6.58 18.46
C GLY A 124 2.43 -6.87 17.10
N TYR A 125 1.33 -6.21 16.79
CA TYR A 125 0.68 -6.33 15.47
C TYR A 125 1.59 -5.77 14.37
N PHE A 126 2.23 -4.63 14.63
CA PHE A 126 3.20 -4.05 13.70
C PHE A 126 4.33 -5.02 13.38
N SER A 127 4.95 -5.61 14.42
CA SER A 127 6.05 -6.56 14.25
C SER A 127 5.63 -7.76 13.43
N THR A 128 4.45 -8.32 13.70
CA THR A 128 3.93 -9.47 12.97
C THR A 128 3.68 -9.13 11.50
N ALA A 129 3.02 -8.01 11.25
CA ALA A 129 2.73 -7.57 9.89
C ALA A 129 4.03 -7.28 9.12
N PHE A 130 4.98 -6.61 9.75
CA PHE A 130 6.26 -6.29 9.13
C PHE A 130 7.00 -7.57 8.74
N LYS A 131 7.05 -8.55 9.65
CA LYS A 131 7.71 -9.82 9.38
C LYS A 131 7.02 -10.58 8.23
N ASN A 132 5.68 -10.55 8.21
CA ASN A 132 4.92 -11.24 7.16
C ASN A 132 5.21 -10.65 5.78
N TYR A 133 5.42 -9.34 5.67
CA TYR A 133 5.65 -8.68 4.39
C TYR A 133 7.10 -8.60 3.98
N THR A 134 8.04 -8.53 4.93
CA THR A 134 9.46 -8.33 4.62
C THR A 134 10.31 -9.56 4.89
N GLY A 135 9.81 -10.52 5.65
CA GLY A 135 10.58 -11.70 6.05
C GLY A 135 11.38 -11.51 7.32
N MET A 136 11.43 -10.29 7.89
CA MET A 136 12.14 -10.03 9.13
C MET A 136 11.37 -9.06 10.01
N THR A 137 11.68 -9.11 11.32
CA THR A 137 11.07 -8.15 12.25
C THR A 137 11.62 -6.75 12.01
N PRO A 138 10.90 -5.70 12.48
CA PRO A 138 11.43 -4.34 12.37
C PRO A 138 12.82 -4.18 13.02
N SER A 139 13.04 -4.85 14.16
CA SER A 139 14.35 -4.82 14.83
C SER A 139 15.44 -5.44 13.98
N GLN A 140 15.16 -6.57 13.37
CA GLN A 140 16.11 -7.26 12.48
C GLN A 140 16.42 -6.39 11.25
N TYR A 141 15.39 -5.77 10.70
CA TYR A 141 15.56 -4.90 9.54
C TYR A 141 16.47 -3.71 9.88
N ARG A 142 16.23 -3.06 11.02
CA ARG A 142 17.05 -1.94 11.47
C ARG A 142 18.49 -2.35 11.74
N GLN A 143 18.69 -3.51 12.38
CA GLN A 143 20.03 -4.04 12.64
C GLN A 143 20.79 -4.34 11.34
N GLY A 144 20.10 -4.87 10.35
CA GLY A 144 20.68 -5.11 9.03
C GLY A 144 21.20 -3.84 8.36
N LEU A 145 20.48 -2.73 8.52
CA LEU A 145 20.91 -1.44 7.99
C LEU A 145 22.16 -0.93 8.67
N ARG A 146 22.30 -1.17 9.98
CA ARG A 146 23.48 -0.72 10.75
C ARG A 146 24.75 -1.47 10.38
N LYS A 147 24.61 -2.69 9.84
CA LYS A 147 25.76 -3.52 9.45
C LYS A 147 26.28 -3.16 8.06
N GLN A 148 25.57 -2.34 7.35
CA GLN A 148 26.00 -1.82 6.07
C GLN A 148 26.71 -0.49 6.27
#